data_44ab19c588dda2d52d0872d7bf7c3853
#
_entry.id   44ab19c588dda2d52d0872d7bf7c3853
#
_cell.length_a   1.000
_cell.length_b   1.000
_cell.length_c   1.000
_cell.angle_alpha   90.00
_cell.angle_beta   90.00
_cell.angle_gamma   90.00
#
_symmetry.space_group_name_H-M   'P 1'
#
loop_
_entity.id
_entity.type
_entity.pdbx_description
1 polymer ?
#
loop_
_entity_poly.entity_id
_entity_poly.type
_entity_poly.pdbx_seq_one_letter_code
_entity_poly.pdbx_strand_id
1 'polypeptide(L)'
;MVCESWKAKLDTYLDGEVSEDEMRTFDSHVRNCPSCSADALSRVQLKRAIQVAGKRFIPSAEFRKRMQQNMVPKRRRSFRLGWTLAAAAAVVLVVGTMTSTYLGNRSGTGQVFSEIADLHVATLASSSPVDVISTDRHTVKPWFQGRIPFAFNLPELQSSEFSLLGGRMTYLEQTPGAHLIYDVRKHHISVFVFQERSLPVRLSDSAPQSDKLSFNMETWSQGGLRYFVIGDASAADIDSLAKLFKAAS
;
A
#
# COMPACT_ATOMS: atom_id res chain seq x y z
N MET A 1 -5.98 -61.48 15.07
CA MET A 1 -4.87 -61.43 14.08
C MET A 1 -4.34 -62.83 13.87
N VAL A 2 -4.22 -63.27 12.61
CA VAL A 2 -3.67 -64.58 12.27
C VAL A 2 -2.16 -64.51 12.43
N CYS A 3 -1.53 -65.50 13.11
CA CYS A 3 -0.07 -65.54 13.35
C CYS A 3 0.76 -65.38 12.07
N GLU A 4 0.24 -65.80 10.92
CA GLU A 4 0.88 -65.71 9.62
C GLU A 4 1.14 -64.23 9.20
N SER A 5 0.18 -63.33 9.36
CA SER A 5 0.35 -61.90 9.03
C SER A 5 1.35 -61.22 9.97
N TRP A 6 1.45 -61.69 11.20
CA TRP A 6 2.41 -61.21 12.17
C TRP A 6 3.83 -61.66 11.81
N LYS A 7 4.02 -62.92 11.43
CA LYS A 7 5.33 -63.44 11.02
C LYS A 7 5.93 -62.72 9.82
N ALA A 8 5.09 -62.30 8.88
CA ALA A 8 5.52 -61.54 7.70
C ALA A 8 6.11 -60.15 8.03
N LYS A 9 5.65 -59.54 9.11
CA LYS A 9 6.10 -58.22 9.57
C LYS A 9 7.04 -58.25 10.78
N LEU A 10 7.44 -59.43 11.23
CA LEU A 10 8.23 -59.58 12.45
C LEU A 10 9.57 -58.83 12.40
N ASP A 11 10.27 -58.86 11.28
CA ASP A 11 11.57 -58.21 11.15
C ASP A 11 11.40 -56.68 11.16
N THR A 12 10.38 -56.12 10.46
CA THR A 12 10.04 -54.71 10.46
C THR A 12 9.67 -54.21 11.86
N TYR A 13 8.89 -55.03 12.62
CA TYR A 13 8.56 -54.75 14.01
C TYR A 13 9.81 -54.74 14.91
N LEU A 14 10.70 -55.70 14.78
CA LEU A 14 11.94 -55.77 15.56
C LEU A 14 12.97 -54.70 15.20
N ASP A 15 12.85 -54.09 14.03
CA ASP A 15 13.66 -52.96 13.58
C ASP A 15 13.05 -51.58 13.96
N GLY A 16 11.82 -51.57 14.50
CA GLY A 16 11.14 -50.35 14.88
C GLY A 16 10.58 -49.51 13.69
N GLU A 17 10.40 -50.15 12.53
CA GLU A 17 9.97 -49.53 11.27
C GLU A 17 8.46 -49.66 11.03
N VAL A 18 7.67 -49.99 12.06
CA VAL A 18 6.21 -50.03 12.03
C VAL A 18 5.61 -48.78 12.69
N SER A 19 4.36 -48.47 12.34
CA SER A 19 3.65 -47.36 12.98
C SER A 19 3.36 -47.61 14.48
N GLU A 20 3.16 -46.58 15.27
CA GLU A 20 2.89 -46.70 16.70
C GLU A 20 1.67 -47.58 17.02
N ASP A 21 0.62 -47.52 16.20
CA ASP A 21 -0.60 -48.31 16.40
C ASP A 21 -0.36 -49.78 16.08
N GLU A 22 0.40 -50.05 15.02
CA GLU A 22 0.86 -51.42 14.69
C GLU A 22 1.78 -51.96 15.78
N MET A 23 2.70 -51.14 16.32
CA MET A 23 3.60 -51.52 17.41
C MET A 23 2.81 -52.01 18.63
N ARG A 24 1.81 -51.25 19.08
CA ARG A 24 0.94 -51.62 20.22
C ARG A 24 0.21 -52.92 19.95
N THR A 25 -0.26 -53.14 18.72
CA THR A 25 -0.97 -54.35 18.32
C THR A 25 -0.05 -55.55 18.33
N PHE A 26 1.19 -55.41 17.82
CA PHE A 26 2.20 -56.47 17.85
C PHE A 26 2.66 -56.77 19.27
N ASP A 27 2.90 -55.78 20.13
CA ASP A 27 3.24 -55.99 21.54
C ASP A 27 2.17 -56.78 22.28
N SER A 28 0.93 -56.50 22.06
CA SER A 28 -0.19 -57.24 22.64
C SER A 28 -0.20 -58.68 22.15
N HIS A 29 0.05 -58.92 20.86
CA HIS A 29 0.07 -60.26 20.29
C HIS A 29 1.25 -61.11 20.81
N VAL A 30 2.46 -60.52 20.85
CA VAL A 30 3.67 -61.23 21.37
C VAL A 30 3.49 -61.64 22.81
N ARG A 31 2.88 -60.82 23.65
CA ARG A 31 2.62 -61.13 25.07
C ARG A 31 1.63 -62.27 25.25
N ASN A 32 0.69 -62.44 24.33
CA ASN A 32 -0.40 -63.40 24.47
C ASN A 32 -0.22 -64.69 23.60
N CYS A 33 0.80 -64.76 22.72
CA CYS A 33 1.04 -65.88 21.82
C CYS A 33 2.42 -66.49 22.06
N PRO A 34 2.54 -67.68 22.72
CA PRO A 34 3.82 -68.28 23.00
C PRO A 34 4.65 -68.64 21.76
N SER A 35 4.01 -69.03 20.66
CA SER A 35 4.70 -69.32 19.40
C SER A 35 5.35 -68.09 18.80
N CYS A 36 4.61 -66.95 18.74
CA CYS A 36 5.12 -65.71 18.17
C CYS A 36 6.17 -65.08 19.07
N SER A 37 6.07 -65.21 20.40
CA SER A 37 7.10 -64.74 21.32
C SER A 37 8.42 -65.57 21.18
N ALA A 38 8.33 -66.88 20.95
CA ALA A 38 9.50 -67.70 20.69
C ALA A 38 10.18 -67.33 19.36
N ASP A 39 9.42 -67.10 18.29
CA ASP A 39 9.91 -66.58 17.00
C ASP A 39 10.61 -65.21 17.14
N ALA A 40 10.00 -64.29 17.87
CA ALA A 40 10.59 -62.97 18.14
C ALA A 40 11.93 -63.10 18.91
N LEU A 41 11.96 -63.92 19.96
CA LEU A 41 13.18 -64.20 20.76
C LEU A 41 14.28 -64.77 19.89
N SER A 42 13.97 -65.75 19.06
CA SER A 42 14.93 -66.37 18.14
C SER A 42 15.55 -65.33 17.19
N ARG A 43 14.75 -64.45 16.63
CA ARG A 43 15.21 -63.32 15.74
C ARG A 43 16.09 -62.33 16.47
N VAL A 44 15.73 -61.93 17.70
CA VAL A 44 16.55 -61.04 18.54
C VAL A 44 17.89 -61.70 18.87
N GLN A 45 17.91 -63.01 19.21
CA GLN A 45 19.16 -63.75 19.47
C GLN A 45 20.04 -63.77 18.22
N LEU A 46 19.49 -64.07 17.05
CA LEU A 46 20.22 -64.07 15.77
C LEU A 46 20.80 -62.65 15.49
N LYS A 47 20.02 -61.58 15.63
CA LYS A 47 20.52 -60.20 15.47
C LYS A 47 21.69 -59.88 16.42
N ARG A 48 21.60 -60.29 17.69
CA ARG A 48 22.69 -60.12 18.66
C ARG A 48 23.94 -60.93 18.26
N ALA A 49 23.78 -62.15 17.79
CA ALA A 49 24.91 -63.01 17.33
C ALA A 49 25.62 -62.35 16.13
N ILE A 50 24.88 -61.84 15.16
CA ILE A 50 25.41 -61.10 14.00
C ILE A 50 26.14 -59.82 14.45
N GLN A 51 25.57 -59.03 15.38
CA GLN A 51 26.21 -57.84 15.92
C GLN A 51 27.53 -58.15 16.62
N VAL A 52 27.59 -59.24 17.41
CA VAL A 52 28.81 -59.64 18.08
C VAL A 52 29.84 -60.10 17.06
N ALA A 53 29.46 -60.92 16.09
CA ALA A 53 30.34 -61.39 15.01
C ALA A 53 30.88 -60.23 14.19
N GLY A 54 30.02 -59.22 13.88
CA GLY A 54 30.37 -58.02 13.14
C GLY A 54 31.44 -57.16 13.82
N LYS A 55 31.50 -57.14 15.14
CA LYS A 55 32.54 -56.42 15.90
C LYS A 55 33.96 -56.96 15.64
N ARG A 56 34.09 -58.13 15.12
CA ARG A 56 35.42 -58.78 14.73
C ARG A 56 35.93 -58.13 13.42
N PHE A 57 35.08 -57.57 12.62
CA PHE A 57 35.43 -56.94 11.33
C PHE A 57 35.40 -55.42 11.45
N ILE A 58 36.48 -54.83 11.99
CA ILE A 58 36.62 -53.42 12.14
C ILE A 58 37.14 -52.84 10.82
N PRO A 59 36.34 -52.02 10.10
CA PRO A 59 36.80 -51.38 8.87
C PRO A 59 37.96 -50.42 9.16
N SER A 60 38.92 -50.33 8.22
CA SER A 60 40.04 -49.41 8.35
C SER A 60 39.57 -47.96 8.54
N ALA A 61 40.37 -47.13 9.22
CA ALA A 61 40.05 -45.72 9.42
C ALA A 61 39.87 -44.99 8.09
N GLU A 62 40.62 -45.36 7.08
CA GLU A 62 40.54 -44.78 5.74
C GLU A 62 39.25 -45.16 5.02
N PHE A 63 38.80 -46.43 5.11
CA PHE A 63 37.50 -46.85 4.57
C PHE A 63 36.32 -46.09 5.23
N ARG A 64 36.34 -45.95 6.56
CA ARG A 64 35.33 -45.21 7.29
C ARG A 64 35.30 -43.74 6.84
N LYS A 65 36.46 -43.10 6.66
CA LYS A 65 36.57 -41.75 6.18
C LYS A 65 36.01 -41.57 4.75
N ARG A 66 36.30 -42.48 3.86
CA ARG A 66 35.74 -42.51 2.49
C ARG A 66 34.22 -42.66 2.50
N MET A 67 33.69 -43.56 3.31
CA MET A 67 32.24 -43.77 3.45
C MET A 67 31.55 -42.52 3.99
N GLN A 68 32.08 -41.91 5.05
CA GLN A 68 31.55 -40.68 5.60
C GLN A 68 31.56 -39.51 4.58
N GLN A 69 32.62 -39.36 3.81
CA GLN A 69 32.74 -38.37 2.77
C GLN A 69 31.71 -38.55 1.64
N ASN A 70 31.35 -39.80 1.35
CA ASN A 70 30.36 -40.10 0.30
C ASN A 70 28.92 -40.05 0.80
N MET A 71 28.69 -40.22 2.11
CA MET A 71 27.36 -40.19 2.72
C MET A 71 26.93 -38.74 3.07
N VAL A 72 27.87 -37.81 3.26
CA VAL A 72 27.52 -36.42 3.45
C VAL A 72 27.00 -35.89 2.13
N PRO A 73 25.70 -35.55 2.02
CA PRO A 73 25.20 -34.94 0.80
C PRO A 73 26.02 -33.66 0.55
N LYS A 74 26.75 -33.62 -0.58
CA LYS A 74 27.39 -32.38 -1.01
C LYS A 74 26.30 -31.34 -1.10
N ARG A 75 26.15 -30.56 -0.04
CA ARG A 75 25.24 -29.40 0.00
C ARG A 75 25.69 -28.46 -1.11
N ARG A 76 25.10 -28.68 -2.32
CA ARG A 76 25.35 -27.79 -3.45
C ARG A 76 25.07 -26.38 -2.97
N ARG A 77 26.07 -25.54 -3.08
CA ARG A 77 25.99 -24.10 -2.80
C ARG A 77 24.94 -23.45 -3.73
N SER A 78 23.65 -23.75 -3.51
CA SER A 78 22.53 -22.99 -4.10
C SER A 78 22.30 -21.64 -3.38
N PHE A 79 23.18 -21.34 -2.39
CA PHE A 79 23.06 -20.14 -1.57
C PHE A 79 23.16 -18.84 -2.40
N ARG A 80 23.93 -18.87 -3.51
CA ARG A 80 24.03 -17.70 -4.38
C ARG A 80 22.77 -17.47 -5.23
N LEU A 81 22.12 -18.53 -5.69
CA LEU A 81 20.89 -18.41 -6.48
C LEU A 81 19.70 -17.94 -5.63
N GLY A 82 19.62 -18.35 -4.37
CA GLY A 82 18.61 -17.86 -3.43
C GLY A 82 18.75 -16.37 -3.14
N TRP A 83 19.97 -15.87 -2.99
CA TRP A 83 20.23 -14.43 -2.76
C TRP A 83 19.95 -13.57 -3.98
N THR A 84 20.26 -14.05 -5.18
CA THR A 84 19.95 -13.32 -6.42
C THR A 84 18.45 -13.25 -6.67
N LEU A 85 17.72 -14.32 -6.40
CA LEU A 85 16.26 -14.32 -6.48
C LEU A 85 15.61 -13.44 -5.41
N ALA A 86 16.12 -13.44 -4.17
CA ALA A 86 15.65 -12.57 -3.12
C ALA A 86 15.93 -11.08 -3.43
N ALA A 87 17.11 -10.77 -3.96
CA ALA A 87 17.46 -9.42 -4.38
C ALA A 87 16.58 -8.96 -5.56
N ALA A 88 16.34 -9.81 -6.55
CA ALA A 88 15.45 -9.51 -7.67
C ALA A 88 14.01 -9.27 -7.19
N ALA A 89 13.49 -10.09 -6.27
CA ALA A 89 12.16 -9.91 -5.68
C ALA A 89 12.07 -8.60 -4.89
N ALA A 90 13.11 -8.23 -4.13
CA ALA A 90 13.15 -6.96 -3.41
C ALA A 90 13.13 -5.75 -4.36
N VAL A 91 13.89 -5.80 -5.47
CA VAL A 91 13.88 -4.74 -6.48
C VAL A 91 12.50 -4.61 -7.13
N VAL A 92 11.85 -5.73 -7.48
CA VAL A 92 10.50 -5.72 -8.06
C VAL A 92 9.48 -5.12 -7.08
N LEU A 93 9.57 -5.46 -5.79
CA LEU A 93 8.70 -4.89 -4.75
C LEU A 93 8.94 -3.38 -4.59
N VAL A 94 10.19 -2.92 -4.54
CA VAL A 94 10.51 -1.50 -4.42
C VAL A 94 10.04 -0.72 -5.64
N VAL A 95 10.31 -1.22 -6.84
CA VAL A 95 9.85 -0.59 -8.10
C VAL A 95 8.32 -0.62 -8.18
N GLY A 96 7.68 -1.72 -7.81
CA GLY A 96 6.22 -1.85 -7.80
C GLY A 96 5.55 -0.89 -6.82
N THR A 97 6.08 -0.75 -5.61
CA THR A 97 5.56 0.21 -4.62
C THR A 97 5.80 1.66 -5.05
N MET A 98 6.99 1.99 -5.56
CA MET A 98 7.27 3.33 -6.09
C MET A 98 6.38 3.69 -7.28
N THR A 99 6.18 2.77 -8.22
CA THR A 99 5.29 3.01 -9.37
C THR A 99 3.83 3.15 -8.94
N SER A 100 3.37 2.32 -8.02
CA SER A 100 2.01 2.39 -7.49
C SER A 100 1.74 3.70 -6.76
N THR A 101 2.66 4.16 -5.90
CA THR A 101 2.53 5.45 -5.20
C THR A 101 2.61 6.64 -6.17
N TYR A 102 3.49 6.57 -7.16
CA TYR A 102 3.62 7.63 -8.17
C TYR A 102 2.37 7.75 -9.06
N LEU A 103 1.82 6.63 -9.53
CA LEU A 103 0.59 6.60 -10.33
C LEU A 103 -0.63 7.00 -9.49
N GLY A 104 -0.74 6.52 -8.24
CA GLY A 104 -1.81 6.90 -7.32
C GLY A 104 -1.81 8.40 -7.00
N ASN A 105 -0.65 8.98 -6.78
CA ASN A 105 -0.52 10.42 -6.52
C ASN A 105 -0.88 11.27 -7.75
N ARG A 106 -0.51 10.84 -8.96
CA ARG A 106 -0.92 11.51 -10.21
C ARG A 106 -2.42 11.45 -10.45
N SER A 107 -3.04 10.32 -10.18
CA SER A 107 -4.50 10.16 -10.32
C SER A 107 -5.25 11.04 -9.33
N GLY A 108 -4.82 11.07 -8.06
CA GLY A 108 -5.43 11.91 -7.03
C GLY A 108 -5.28 13.41 -7.32
N THR A 109 -4.13 13.84 -7.81
CA THR A 109 -3.92 15.25 -8.20
C THR A 109 -4.84 15.64 -9.35
N GLY A 110 -4.94 14.82 -10.41
CA GLY A 110 -5.84 15.08 -11.54
C GLY A 110 -7.31 15.13 -11.13
N GLN A 111 -7.71 14.31 -10.15
CA GLN A 111 -9.07 14.30 -9.61
C GLN A 111 -9.42 15.60 -8.89
N VAL A 112 -8.53 16.13 -8.04
CA VAL A 112 -8.72 17.43 -7.36
C VAL A 112 -8.93 18.56 -8.37
N PHE A 113 -8.11 18.64 -9.41
CA PHE A 113 -8.26 19.68 -10.43
C PHE A 113 -9.57 19.53 -11.22
N SER A 114 -9.99 18.31 -11.51
CA SER A 114 -11.29 18.04 -12.15
C SER A 114 -12.45 18.50 -11.27
N GLU A 115 -12.40 18.20 -9.97
CA GLU A 115 -13.43 18.58 -9.01
C GLU A 115 -13.50 20.11 -8.83
N ILE A 116 -12.37 20.82 -8.81
CA ILE A 116 -12.35 22.30 -8.80
C ILE A 116 -13.01 22.87 -10.06
N ALA A 117 -12.76 22.28 -11.23
CA ALA A 117 -13.43 22.70 -12.47
C ALA A 117 -14.94 22.41 -12.44
N ASP A 118 -15.34 21.25 -11.91
CA ASP A 118 -16.75 20.89 -11.76
C ASP A 118 -17.48 21.85 -10.80
N LEU A 119 -16.84 22.22 -9.68
CA LEU A 119 -17.37 23.22 -8.75
C LEU A 119 -17.53 24.59 -9.41
N HIS A 120 -16.58 25.00 -10.27
CA HIS A 120 -16.69 26.25 -11.02
C HIS A 120 -17.87 26.19 -11.99
N VAL A 121 -17.98 25.14 -12.80
CA VAL A 121 -19.08 24.97 -13.76
C VAL A 121 -20.44 24.92 -13.05
N ALA A 122 -20.53 24.16 -11.94
CA ALA A 122 -21.77 24.09 -11.16
C ALA A 122 -22.21 25.45 -10.62
N THR A 123 -21.25 26.30 -10.27
CA THR A 123 -21.52 27.64 -9.79
C THR A 123 -22.03 28.56 -10.92
N LEU A 124 -21.42 28.48 -12.11
CA LEU A 124 -21.87 29.25 -13.28
C LEU A 124 -23.29 28.82 -13.71
N ALA A 125 -23.66 27.56 -13.56
CA ALA A 125 -24.98 27.05 -13.87
C ALA A 125 -26.03 27.33 -12.79
N SER A 126 -25.63 27.84 -11.62
CA SER A 126 -26.52 28.10 -10.50
C SER A 126 -27.28 29.42 -10.66
N SER A 127 -28.56 29.42 -10.34
CA SER A 127 -29.36 30.65 -10.23
C SER A 127 -28.95 31.53 -9.04
N SER A 128 -28.24 30.98 -8.05
CA SER A 128 -27.70 31.69 -6.89
C SER A 128 -26.24 31.28 -6.70
N PRO A 129 -25.29 31.86 -7.41
CA PRO A 129 -23.90 31.48 -7.40
C PRO A 129 -23.17 31.81 -6.10
N VAL A 130 -23.68 32.74 -5.30
CA VAL A 130 -23.09 33.17 -4.02
C VAL A 130 -24.13 33.15 -2.89
N ASP A 131 -23.68 32.89 -1.67
CA ASP A 131 -24.51 32.92 -0.46
C ASP A 131 -24.46 34.29 0.21
N VAL A 132 -23.37 35.05 0.07
CA VAL A 132 -23.23 36.43 0.46
C VAL A 132 -22.93 37.27 -0.79
N ILE A 133 -23.84 38.16 -1.12
CA ILE A 133 -23.71 39.08 -2.26
C ILE A 133 -23.13 40.39 -1.73
N SER A 134 -21.89 40.71 -2.10
CA SER A 134 -21.26 41.98 -1.77
C SER A 134 -19.99 42.19 -2.59
N THR A 135 -19.81 43.41 -3.05
CA THR A 135 -18.55 43.84 -3.68
C THR A 135 -17.51 44.29 -2.65
N ASP A 136 -17.92 44.41 -1.39
CA ASP A 136 -17.07 44.86 -0.31
C ASP A 136 -16.45 43.65 0.46
N ARG A 137 -15.11 43.60 0.45
CA ARG A 137 -14.34 42.62 1.21
C ARG A 137 -14.63 42.67 2.72
N HIS A 138 -14.99 43.82 3.27
CA HIS A 138 -15.30 43.98 4.68
C HIS A 138 -16.66 43.39 5.07
N THR A 139 -17.49 43.09 4.12
CA THR A 139 -18.73 42.32 4.29
C THR A 139 -18.50 40.85 4.05
N VAL A 140 -17.80 40.48 2.97
CA VAL A 140 -17.61 39.06 2.57
C VAL A 140 -16.67 38.30 3.51
N LYS A 141 -15.53 38.90 3.93
CA LYS A 141 -14.58 38.24 4.81
C LYS A 141 -15.18 37.87 6.18
N PRO A 142 -15.88 38.73 6.93
CA PRO A 142 -16.52 38.37 8.19
C PRO A 142 -17.60 37.30 8.04
N TRP A 143 -18.27 37.22 6.90
CA TRP A 143 -19.30 36.23 6.66
C TRP A 143 -18.76 34.80 6.75
N PHE A 144 -17.49 34.56 6.39
CA PHE A 144 -16.83 33.28 6.51
C PHE A 144 -16.41 32.92 7.95
N GLN A 145 -16.33 33.92 8.86
CA GLN A 145 -15.93 33.66 10.25
C GLN A 145 -16.92 32.73 10.95
N GLY A 146 -16.38 31.68 11.59
CA GLY A 146 -17.18 30.65 12.26
C GLY A 146 -17.84 29.64 11.32
N ARG A 147 -17.76 29.84 9.99
CA ARG A 147 -18.26 28.88 8.98
C ARG A 147 -17.17 27.97 8.45
N ILE A 148 -15.95 28.48 8.31
CA ILE A 148 -14.77 27.70 7.91
C ILE A 148 -13.73 27.74 9.03
N PRO A 149 -12.85 26.70 9.16
CA PRO A 149 -11.91 26.56 10.28
C PRO A 149 -10.61 27.35 10.10
N PHE A 150 -10.56 28.31 9.17
CA PHE A 150 -9.39 29.14 8.90
C PHE A 150 -9.80 30.58 8.52
N ALA A 151 -8.83 31.47 8.54
CA ALA A 151 -9.01 32.85 8.06
C ALA A 151 -8.13 33.07 6.84
N PHE A 152 -8.58 33.89 5.92
CA PHE A 152 -7.84 34.28 4.72
C PHE A 152 -8.02 35.75 4.44
N ASN A 153 -7.14 36.34 3.62
CA ASN A 153 -7.22 37.73 3.23
C ASN A 153 -7.82 37.89 1.83
N LEU A 154 -8.51 38.99 1.62
CA LEU A 154 -9.03 39.39 0.33
C LEU A 154 -8.20 40.58 -0.20
N PRO A 155 -7.86 40.62 -1.49
CA PRO A 155 -7.12 41.73 -2.08
C PRO A 155 -7.93 43.01 -2.13
N GLU A 156 -7.22 44.13 -2.22
CA GLU A 156 -7.83 45.42 -2.59
C GLU A 156 -7.97 45.49 -4.10
N LEU A 157 -9.17 45.83 -4.58
CA LEU A 157 -9.50 45.82 -6.00
C LEU A 157 -9.64 47.24 -6.59
N GLN A 158 -9.46 48.30 -5.78
CA GLN A 158 -9.78 49.68 -6.15
C GLN A 158 -9.10 50.19 -7.42
N SER A 159 -7.99 49.57 -7.83
CA SER A 159 -7.25 49.93 -9.05
C SER A 159 -7.14 48.79 -10.05
N SER A 160 -8.00 47.78 -9.94
CA SER A 160 -7.96 46.58 -10.81
C SER A 160 -9.23 46.49 -11.67
N GLU A 161 -9.19 45.72 -12.75
CA GLU A 161 -10.35 45.43 -13.60
C GLU A 161 -11.29 44.38 -12.97
N PHE A 162 -10.93 43.82 -11.80
CA PHE A 162 -11.71 42.79 -11.12
C PHE A 162 -12.73 43.40 -10.17
N SER A 163 -13.92 42.80 -10.13
CA SER A 163 -14.96 43.14 -9.15
C SER A 163 -15.40 41.88 -8.42
N LEU A 164 -15.48 41.93 -7.09
CA LEU A 164 -16.01 40.88 -6.28
C LEU A 164 -17.53 40.82 -6.41
N LEU A 165 -18.09 39.63 -6.74
CA LEU A 165 -19.54 39.41 -6.72
C LEU A 165 -20.03 38.97 -5.35
N GLY A 166 -19.20 38.19 -4.66
CA GLY A 166 -19.53 37.64 -3.36
C GLY A 166 -18.81 36.33 -3.07
N GLY A 167 -19.34 35.61 -2.11
CA GLY A 167 -18.76 34.32 -1.72
C GLY A 167 -19.77 33.29 -1.22
N ARG A 168 -19.36 32.08 -1.16
CA ARG A 168 -20.13 30.95 -0.59
C ARG A 168 -19.20 29.93 0.07
N MET A 169 -19.78 29.10 0.92
CA MET A 169 -19.06 27.89 1.37
C MET A 169 -19.05 26.85 0.27
N THR A 170 -17.95 26.13 0.20
CA THR A 170 -17.80 24.97 -0.69
C THR A 170 -17.09 23.84 0.03
N TYR A 171 -17.11 22.66 -0.57
CA TYR A 171 -16.40 21.49 -0.08
C TYR A 171 -15.64 20.88 -1.24
N LEU A 172 -14.37 20.57 -0.99
CA LEU A 172 -13.54 19.74 -1.86
C LEU A 172 -13.43 18.39 -1.18
N GLU A 173 -14.10 17.38 -1.72
CA GLU A 173 -14.39 16.11 -1.02
C GLU A 173 -15.14 16.40 0.30
N GLN A 174 -14.49 16.31 1.45
CA GLN A 174 -15.07 16.59 2.77
C GLN A 174 -14.41 17.80 3.46
N THR A 175 -13.50 18.49 2.76
CA THR A 175 -12.76 19.63 3.30
C THR A 175 -13.54 20.91 3.04
N PRO A 176 -13.98 21.63 4.09
CA PRO A 176 -14.66 22.91 3.92
C PRO A 176 -13.71 23.98 3.41
N GLY A 177 -14.19 24.84 2.52
CA GLY A 177 -13.45 25.93 1.93
C GLY A 177 -14.28 27.14 1.62
N ALA A 178 -13.60 28.23 1.30
CA ALA A 178 -14.22 29.43 0.77
C ALA A 178 -14.20 29.39 -0.76
N HIS A 179 -15.29 29.79 -1.37
CA HIS A 179 -15.41 30.02 -2.79
C HIS A 179 -15.83 31.48 -3.00
N LEU A 180 -15.03 32.24 -3.71
CA LEU A 180 -15.24 33.64 -4.04
C LEU A 180 -15.42 33.76 -5.56
N ILE A 181 -16.28 34.61 -5.99
CA ILE A 181 -16.54 34.85 -7.42
C ILE A 181 -16.18 36.30 -7.76
N TYR A 182 -15.36 36.42 -8.78
CA TYR A 182 -14.90 37.68 -9.32
C TYR A 182 -15.35 37.82 -10.76
N ASP A 183 -15.67 39.03 -11.14
CA ASP A 183 -15.93 39.44 -12.52
C ASP A 183 -14.74 40.19 -13.09
N VAL A 184 -14.41 39.86 -14.32
CA VAL A 184 -13.54 40.66 -15.17
C VAL A 184 -14.19 40.78 -16.55
N ARG A 185 -14.55 41.97 -16.96
CA ARG A 185 -15.29 42.23 -18.21
C ARG A 185 -16.59 41.39 -18.27
N LYS A 186 -16.63 40.31 -19.02
CA LYS A 186 -17.79 39.41 -19.15
C LYS A 186 -17.50 37.99 -18.67
N HIS A 187 -16.37 37.78 -17.98
CA HIS A 187 -15.94 36.48 -17.51
C HIS A 187 -16.06 36.38 -16.00
N HIS A 188 -16.47 35.23 -15.53
CA HIS A 188 -16.49 34.90 -14.11
C HIS A 188 -15.24 34.10 -13.75
N ILE A 189 -14.55 34.49 -12.69
CA ILE A 189 -13.40 33.81 -12.15
C ILE A 189 -13.75 33.30 -10.75
N SER A 190 -13.59 32.02 -10.51
CA SER A 190 -13.73 31.43 -9.19
C SER A 190 -12.37 31.36 -8.48
N VAL A 191 -12.35 31.79 -7.21
CA VAL A 191 -11.22 31.66 -6.32
C VAL A 191 -11.64 30.74 -5.18
N PHE A 192 -11.00 29.56 -5.09
CA PHE A 192 -11.22 28.63 -4.02
C PHE A 192 -10.07 28.69 -3.03
N VAL A 193 -10.40 28.67 -1.74
CA VAL A 193 -9.42 28.67 -0.65
C VAL A 193 -9.71 27.51 0.30
N PHE A 194 -8.72 26.66 0.53
CA PHE A 194 -8.81 25.53 1.43
C PHE A 194 -7.63 25.49 2.40
N GLN A 195 -7.78 24.82 3.53
CA GLN A 195 -6.67 24.55 4.41
C GLN A 195 -5.80 23.43 3.83
N GLU A 196 -4.54 23.73 3.51
CA GLU A 196 -3.65 22.79 2.78
C GLU A 196 -3.48 21.44 3.48
N ARG A 197 -3.31 21.45 4.82
CA ARG A 197 -3.15 20.22 5.61
C ARG A 197 -4.36 19.27 5.59
N SER A 198 -5.54 19.81 5.23
CA SER A 198 -6.79 19.04 5.20
C SER A 198 -7.11 18.50 3.81
N LEU A 199 -6.31 18.83 2.80
CA LEU A 199 -6.47 18.29 1.46
C LEU A 199 -5.99 16.82 1.39
N PRO A 200 -6.68 15.97 0.63
CA PRO A 200 -6.40 14.54 0.56
C PRO A 200 -5.07 14.20 -0.13
N VAL A 201 -4.57 15.13 -0.94
CA VAL A 201 -3.34 14.95 -1.75
C VAL A 201 -2.46 16.18 -1.60
N ARG A 202 -1.15 15.97 -1.52
CA ARG A 202 -0.17 17.06 -1.63
C ARG A 202 -0.10 17.53 -3.08
N LEU A 203 -0.49 18.75 -3.30
CA LEU A 203 -0.51 19.36 -4.63
C LEU A 203 0.79 20.13 -4.88
N SER A 204 1.29 20.05 -6.10
CA SER A 204 2.35 20.92 -6.60
C SER A 204 1.79 22.33 -6.82
N ASP A 205 2.64 23.35 -6.76
CA ASP A 205 2.27 24.74 -7.06
C ASP A 205 2.09 25.00 -8.57
N SER A 206 2.14 23.96 -9.38
CA SER A 206 1.86 24.03 -10.81
C SER A 206 0.55 23.33 -11.08
N ALA A 207 -0.41 24.04 -11.63
CA ALA A 207 -1.60 23.42 -12.20
C ALA A 207 -1.16 22.48 -13.34
N PRO A 208 -1.72 21.26 -13.44
CA PRO A 208 -1.46 20.44 -14.60
C PRO A 208 -2.01 21.22 -15.82
N GLN A 209 -1.15 21.41 -16.80
CA GLN A 209 -1.58 21.93 -18.09
C GLN A 209 -2.44 20.84 -18.74
N SER A 210 -3.74 20.90 -18.49
CA SER A 210 -4.69 19.94 -19.00
C SER A 210 -5.31 20.52 -20.27
N ASP A 211 -4.89 20.02 -21.42
CA ASP A 211 -5.54 20.31 -22.72
C ASP A 211 -7.04 19.90 -22.77
N LYS A 212 -7.53 19.28 -21.69
CA LYS A 212 -8.91 18.81 -21.55
C LYS A 212 -9.85 19.81 -20.88
N LEU A 213 -9.32 20.83 -20.18
CA LEU A 213 -10.14 21.84 -19.51
C LEU A 213 -10.13 23.10 -20.35
N SER A 214 -11.30 23.57 -20.75
CA SER A 214 -11.48 24.84 -21.46
C SER A 214 -11.26 26.05 -20.55
N PHE A 215 -10.74 25.86 -19.34
CA PHE A 215 -10.50 26.88 -18.34
C PHE A 215 -9.01 27.05 -18.09
N ASN A 216 -8.60 28.30 -17.86
CA ASN A 216 -7.29 28.59 -17.31
C ASN A 216 -7.33 28.49 -15.79
N MET A 217 -6.31 27.85 -15.20
CA MET A 217 -6.24 27.63 -13.75
C MET A 217 -4.84 27.91 -13.23
N GLU A 218 -4.77 28.55 -12.07
CA GLU A 218 -3.55 28.75 -11.30
C GLU A 218 -3.76 28.26 -9.86
N THR A 219 -2.73 27.68 -9.26
CA THR A 219 -2.76 27.20 -7.86
C THR A 219 -1.43 27.47 -7.17
N TRP A 220 -1.50 27.81 -5.88
CA TRP A 220 -0.32 28.00 -5.03
C TRP A 220 -0.67 27.75 -3.57
N SER A 221 0.35 27.55 -2.74
CA SER A 221 0.23 27.53 -1.28
C SER A 221 0.79 28.79 -0.66
N GLN A 222 0.08 29.35 0.31
CA GLN A 222 0.53 30.51 1.08
C GLN A 222 -0.13 30.52 2.48
N GLY A 223 0.68 30.71 3.53
CA GLY A 223 0.16 30.80 4.89
C GLY A 223 -0.57 29.54 5.39
N GLY A 224 -0.25 28.35 4.85
CA GLY A 224 -0.92 27.08 5.19
C GLY A 224 -2.28 26.91 4.51
N LEU A 225 -2.60 27.78 3.56
CA LEU A 225 -3.78 27.71 2.72
C LEU A 225 -3.39 27.36 1.29
N ARG A 226 -4.25 26.62 0.61
CA ARG A 226 -4.18 26.32 -0.81
C ARG A 226 -5.21 27.12 -1.56
N TYR A 227 -4.75 27.83 -2.58
CA TYR A 227 -5.57 28.66 -3.45
C TYR A 227 -5.69 28.02 -4.83
N PHE A 228 -6.86 28.13 -5.42
CA PHE A 228 -7.13 27.79 -6.82
C PHE A 228 -7.88 28.97 -7.44
N VAL A 229 -7.36 29.47 -8.55
CA VAL A 229 -8.02 30.50 -9.38
C VAL A 229 -8.34 29.86 -10.71
N ILE A 230 -9.61 29.83 -11.09
CA ILE A 230 -10.08 29.18 -12.32
C ILE A 230 -11.14 30.02 -13.00
N GLY A 231 -11.10 30.08 -14.32
CA GLY A 231 -12.11 30.75 -15.13
C GLY A 231 -11.87 30.59 -16.62
N ASP A 232 -12.82 31.01 -17.41
CA ASP A 232 -12.77 31.13 -18.88
C ASP A 232 -12.08 32.41 -19.37
N ALA A 233 -11.64 33.28 -18.44
CA ALA A 233 -10.83 34.45 -18.71
C ALA A 233 -9.43 34.08 -19.23
N SER A 234 -8.71 35.03 -19.81
CA SER A 234 -7.36 34.81 -20.32
C SER A 234 -6.39 34.35 -19.22
N ALA A 235 -5.35 33.61 -19.59
CA ALA A 235 -4.31 33.18 -18.63
C ALA A 235 -3.66 34.40 -17.94
N ALA A 236 -3.55 35.53 -18.62
CA ALA A 236 -3.01 36.76 -18.07
C ALA A 236 -3.95 37.37 -17.00
N ASP A 237 -5.26 37.27 -17.17
CA ASP A 237 -6.24 37.74 -16.17
C ASP A 237 -6.21 36.84 -14.93
N ILE A 238 -6.12 35.49 -15.11
CA ILE A 238 -5.98 34.52 -14.02
C ILE A 238 -4.70 34.80 -13.21
N ASP A 239 -3.55 34.96 -13.87
CA ASP A 239 -2.27 35.29 -13.23
C ASP A 239 -2.33 36.62 -12.50
N SER A 240 -2.99 37.64 -13.10
CA SER A 240 -3.14 38.97 -12.49
C SER A 240 -3.96 38.92 -11.21
N LEU A 241 -5.10 38.20 -11.20
CA LEU A 241 -5.89 38.01 -9.99
C LEU A 241 -5.13 37.21 -8.93
N ALA A 242 -4.40 36.16 -9.34
CA ALA A 242 -3.57 35.37 -8.43
C ALA A 242 -2.48 36.24 -7.76
N LYS A 243 -1.81 37.11 -8.50
CA LYS A 243 -0.84 38.09 -7.96
C LYS A 243 -1.44 39.02 -6.92
N LEU A 244 -2.66 39.51 -7.13
CA LEU A 244 -3.37 40.33 -6.12
C LEU A 244 -3.59 39.55 -4.82
N PHE A 245 -3.99 38.28 -4.90
CA PHE A 245 -4.14 37.42 -3.72
C PHE A 245 -2.82 37.14 -3.03
N LYS A 246 -1.77 36.86 -3.78
CA LYS A 246 -0.41 36.64 -3.24
C LYS A 246 0.14 37.85 -2.50
N ALA A 247 -0.21 39.06 -2.96
CA ALA A 247 0.20 40.31 -2.33
C ALA A 247 -0.62 40.68 -1.08
N ALA A 248 -1.85 40.18 -0.94
CA ALA A 248 -2.76 40.47 0.16
C ALA A 248 -2.57 39.56 1.40
N SER A 249 -1.70 38.59 1.33
CA SER A 249 -1.53 37.56 2.36
C SER A 249 -0.50 37.90 3.40
#